data_929b2eefcefcf822e4aea5a47e08f355
#
_entry.id   929b2eefcefcf822e4aea5a47e08f355
#
_cell.length_a   1.000
_cell.length_b   1.000
_cell.length_c   1.000
_cell.angle_alpha   90.00
_cell.angle_beta   90.00
_cell.angle_gamma   90.00
#
_symmetry.space_group_name_H-M   'P 1'
#
loop_
_entity.id
_entity.type
_entity.pdbx_description
1 polymer ?
#
loop_
_entity_poly.entity_id
_entity_poly.type
_entity_poly.pdbx_seq_one_letter_code
_entity_poly.pdbx_strand_id
1 'polypeptide(L)'
;IVSSVQNQMVQASEGGVILRRYVSENTVVAEGEVLFEIDPVDASSELNRLAQRLAGLDIKELRLRSEINGSEFSVPAELNARSPMVALTEQSLFAARRAELAGQLAVLEQRLQQRQQDLRAAENSLGTAERTAGFLEEEIAVVAPLVRDNIAPATRLLELQRQREQALGERDRSSVGIDQALSSM
;
A
#
# COMPACT_ATOMS: atom_id res chain seq x y z
N ILE A 1 55.25 -44.26 45.60
CA ILE A 1 54.88 -43.32 44.57
C ILE A 1 53.37 -43.39 44.42
N VAL A 2 52.64 -42.39 44.96
CA VAL A 2 51.19 -42.31 44.89
C VAL A 2 50.90 -41.68 43.54
N SER A 3 50.35 -42.42 42.61
CA SER A 3 49.81 -41.90 41.34
C SER A 3 48.62 -41.03 41.71
N SER A 4 48.67 -39.75 41.37
CA SER A 4 47.53 -38.80 41.46
C SER A 4 46.48 -39.23 40.45
N VAL A 5 45.46 -39.96 40.94
CA VAL A 5 44.28 -40.22 40.08
C VAL A 5 43.49 -38.96 40.02
N GLN A 6 43.47 -38.31 38.82
CA GLN A 6 42.58 -37.20 38.54
C GLN A 6 41.15 -37.73 38.41
N ASN A 7 40.31 -37.37 39.37
CA ASN A 7 38.88 -37.65 39.26
C ASN A 7 38.27 -36.62 38.28
N GLN A 8 37.70 -37.12 37.21
CA GLN A 8 36.99 -36.32 36.22
C GLN A 8 35.49 -36.54 36.36
N MET A 9 34.73 -35.45 36.54
CA MET A 9 33.27 -35.50 36.57
C MET A 9 32.73 -35.32 35.17
N VAL A 10 31.97 -36.29 34.68
CA VAL A 10 31.30 -36.21 33.40
C VAL A 10 29.83 -35.87 33.66
N GLN A 11 29.38 -34.73 33.14
CA GLN A 11 27.99 -34.24 33.27
C GLN A 11 27.37 -34.07 31.92
N ALA A 12 26.07 -34.36 31.79
CA ALA A 12 25.29 -33.99 30.62
C ALA A 12 25.07 -32.47 30.59
N SER A 13 25.12 -31.88 29.40
CA SER A 13 24.85 -30.42 29.21
C SER A 13 23.44 -30.04 29.57
N GLU A 14 22.48 -30.94 29.38
CA GLU A 14 21.05 -30.76 29.68
C GLU A 14 20.56 -31.92 30.57
N GLY A 15 19.68 -31.61 31.51
CA GLY A 15 19.01 -32.61 32.33
C GLY A 15 17.93 -33.33 31.52
N GLY A 16 17.71 -34.62 31.83
CA GLY A 16 16.66 -35.39 31.16
C GLY A 16 16.45 -36.76 31.85
N VAL A 17 15.49 -37.53 31.36
CA VAL A 17 15.20 -38.88 31.85
C VAL A 17 16.14 -39.84 31.15
N ILE A 18 16.83 -40.68 31.96
CA ILE A 18 17.72 -41.72 31.43
C ILE A 18 16.88 -42.87 30.88
N LEU A 19 16.94 -43.10 29.57
CA LEU A 19 16.28 -44.23 28.89
C LEU A 19 17.04 -45.52 29.09
N ARG A 20 18.36 -45.46 28.94
CA ARG A 20 19.22 -46.64 29.07
C ARG A 20 20.53 -46.28 29.76
N ARG A 21 21.00 -47.20 30.54
CA ARG A 21 22.34 -47.20 31.13
C ARG A 21 23.14 -48.34 30.52
N TYR A 22 24.27 -48.04 29.90
CA TYR A 22 25.14 -49.02 29.22
C TYR A 22 26.27 -49.50 30.11
N VAL A 23 26.57 -48.79 31.17
CA VAL A 23 27.68 -49.09 32.08
C VAL A 23 27.20 -49.32 33.49
N SER A 24 27.91 -50.14 34.26
CA SER A 24 27.69 -50.39 35.66
C SER A 24 28.77 -49.71 36.53
N GLU A 25 28.53 -49.58 37.83
CA GLU A 25 29.54 -49.09 38.74
C GLU A 25 30.84 -49.97 38.72
N ASN A 26 31.99 -49.33 38.83
CA ASN A 26 33.28 -49.92 38.69
C ASN A 26 33.63 -50.57 37.35
N THR A 27 32.98 -50.17 36.27
CA THR A 27 33.33 -50.62 34.92
C THR A 27 34.40 -49.71 34.33
N VAL A 28 35.39 -50.27 33.69
CA VAL A 28 36.37 -49.51 32.92
C VAL A 28 35.74 -49.14 31.58
N VAL A 29 35.75 -47.85 31.22
CA VAL A 29 35.17 -47.32 29.99
C VAL A 29 36.25 -46.72 29.11
N ALA A 30 36.08 -46.80 27.83
CA ALA A 30 36.98 -46.16 26.84
C ALA A 30 36.57 -44.68 26.61
N GLU A 31 37.51 -43.90 26.14
CA GLU A 31 37.23 -42.51 25.71
C GLU A 31 36.22 -42.50 24.54
N GLY A 32 35.12 -41.74 24.69
CA GLY A 32 34.06 -41.69 23.73
C GLY A 32 32.99 -42.79 23.83
N GLU A 33 33.11 -43.70 24.83
CA GLU A 33 32.10 -44.74 25.07
C GLU A 33 30.79 -44.15 25.60
N VAL A 34 29.65 -44.62 25.07
CA VAL A 34 28.31 -44.17 25.48
C VAL A 34 27.97 -44.74 26.86
N LEU A 35 27.79 -43.87 27.85
CA LEU A 35 27.48 -44.26 29.23
C LEU A 35 25.98 -44.34 29.51
N PHE A 36 25.24 -43.33 29.02
CA PHE A 36 23.80 -43.20 29.22
C PHE A 36 23.14 -42.69 27.96
N GLU A 37 21.92 -43.09 27.72
CA GLU A 37 21.01 -42.56 26.71
C GLU A 37 19.92 -41.78 27.42
N ILE A 38 19.78 -40.49 27.07
CA ILE A 38 18.80 -39.57 27.63
C ILE A 38 17.62 -39.50 26.69
N ASP A 39 16.40 -39.41 27.21
CA ASP A 39 15.18 -39.29 26.42
C ASP A 39 15.19 -37.99 25.61
N PRO A 40 15.13 -38.08 24.27
CA PRO A 40 15.16 -36.89 23.41
C PRO A 40 13.79 -36.21 23.26
N VAL A 41 12.74 -36.66 23.98
CA VAL A 41 11.35 -36.18 23.78
C VAL A 41 11.26 -34.66 23.92
N ASP A 42 11.87 -34.09 24.94
CA ASP A 42 11.84 -32.64 25.18
C ASP A 42 12.61 -31.89 24.08
N ALA A 43 13.82 -32.36 23.74
CA ALA A 43 14.65 -31.76 22.72
C ALA A 43 13.98 -31.85 21.32
N SER A 44 13.36 -33.00 20.97
CA SER A 44 12.67 -33.20 19.71
C SER A 44 11.40 -32.35 19.58
N SER A 45 10.67 -32.18 20.70
CA SER A 45 9.48 -31.33 20.78
C SER A 45 9.84 -29.86 20.57
N GLU A 46 10.92 -29.39 21.23
CA GLU A 46 11.42 -28.03 21.05
C GLU A 46 11.90 -27.77 19.61
N LEU A 47 12.63 -28.72 19.03
CA LEU A 47 13.09 -28.64 17.64
C LEU A 47 11.91 -28.55 16.66
N ASN A 48 10.88 -29.36 16.85
CA ASN A 48 9.66 -29.30 16.04
C ASN A 48 8.94 -27.96 16.19
N ARG A 49 8.85 -27.42 17.40
CA ARG A 49 8.26 -26.10 17.67
C ARG A 49 9.03 -24.99 16.97
N LEU A 50 10.34 -25.00 17.03
CA LEU A 50 11.21 -24.04 16.36
C LEU A 50 11.10 -24.15 14.83
N ALA A 51 11.06 -25.38 14.30
CA ALA A 51 10.89 -25.61 12.86
C ALA A 51 9.54 -25.09 12.35
N GLN A 52 8.45 -25.27 13.09
CA GLN A 52 7.14 -24.71 12.77
C GLN A 52 7.14 -23.17 12.80
N ARG A 53 7.79 -22.60 13.82
CA ARG A 53 7.91 -21.13 13.92
C ARG A 53 8.73 -20.55 12.78
N LEU A 54 9.83 -21.20 12.42
CA LEU A 54 10.64 -20.79 11.28
C LEU A 54 9.82 -20.83 9.97
N ALA A 55 9.13 -21.95 9.69
CA ALA A 55 8.28 -22.06 8.52
C ALA A 55 7.19 -20.97 8.48
N GLY A 56 6.62 -20.61 9.64
CA GLY A 56 5.66 -19.51 9.71
C GLY A 56 6.27 -18.14 9.37
N LEU A 57 7.51 -17.89 9.79
CA LEU A 57 8.25 -16.66 9.46
C LEU A 57 8.62 -16.61 7.98
N ASP A 58 9.03 -17.74 7.39
CA ASP A 58 9.34 -17.84 5.96
C ASP A 58 8.10 -17.56 5.10
N ILE A 59 6.93 -18.09 5.48
CA ILE A 59 5.67 -17.81 4.79
C ILE A 59 5.34 -16.30 4.86
N LYS A 60 5.51 -15.69 6.03
CA LYS A 60 5.29 -14.25 6.20
C LYS A 60 6.27 -13.41 5.37
N GLU A 61 7.53 -13.80 5.31
CA GLU A 61 8.53 -13.15 4.47
C GLU A 61 8.13 -13.21 2.99
N LEU A 62 7.74 -14.39 2.50
CA LEU A 62 7.27 -14.58 1.12
C LEU A 62 6.08 -13.67 0.79
N ARG A 63 5.10 -13.57 1.70
CA ARG A 63 3.96 -12.66 1.53
C ARG A 63 4.41 -11.20 1.41
N LEU A 64 5.25 -10.74 2.34
CA LEU A 64 5.74 -9.36 2.33
C LEU A 64 6.54 -9.03 1.06
N ARG A 65 7.38 -9.96 0.60
CA ARG A 65 8.11 -9.82 -0.66
C ARG A 65 7.16 -9.74 -1.87
N SER A 66 6.10 -10.57 -1.88
CA SER A 66 5.09 -10.53 -2.95
C SER A 66 4.31 -9.22 -2.94
N GLU A 67 3.98 -8.67 -1.76
CA GLU A 67 3.33 -7.36 -1.63
C GLU A 67 4.22 -6.23 -2.16
N ILE A 68 5.51 -6.21 -1.82
CA ILE A 68 6.45 -5.19 -2.26
C ILE A 68 6.67 -5.25 -3.78
N ASN A 69 6.81 -6.46 -4.32
CA ASN A 69 7.09 -6.67 -5.75
C ASN A 69 5.83 -6.62 -6.63
N GLY A 70 4.64 -6.55 -6.04
CA GLY A 70 3.37 -6.62 -6.78
C GLY A 70 3.12 -7.99 -7.45
N SER A 71 3.82 -9.04 -7.00
CA SER A 71 3.71 -10.38 -7.56
C SER A 71 2.62 -11.20 -6.88
N GLU A 72 2.26 -12.34 -7.47
CA GLU A 72 1.35 -13.27 -6.82
C GLU A 72 2.03 -13.96 -5.64
N PHE A 73 1.26 -14.16 -4.57
CA PHE A 73 1.70 -14.89 -3.40
C PHE A 73 1.29 -16.34 -3.48
N SER A 74 2.26 -17.25 -3.43
CA SER A 74 2.02 -18.69 -3.32
C SER A 74 2.93 -19.28 -2.24
N VAL A 75 2.37 -20.18 -1.44
CA VAL A 75 3.12 -20.86 -0.37
C VAL A 75 3.66 -22.19 -0.91
N PRO A 76 4.98 -22.41 -0.84
CA PRO A 76 5.59 -23.69 -1.19
C PRO A 76 4.97 -24.86 -0.40
N ALA A 77 4.80 -26.01 -1.04
CA ALA A 77 4.16 -27.18 -0.43
C ALA A 77 4.82 -27.62 0.87
N GLU A 78 6.15 -27.53 0.98
CA GLU A 78 6.90 -27.88 2.19
C GLU A 78 6.56 -26.98 3.37
N LEU A 79 6.47 -25.66 3.17
CA LEU A 79 6.13 -24.71 4.20
C LEU A 79 4.65 -24.83 4.59
N ASN A 80 3.79 -25.07 3.62
CA ASN A 80 2.37 -25.33 3.87
C ASN A 80 2.16 -26.59 4.73
N ALA A 81 2.90 -27.68 4.45
CA ALA A 81 2.82 -28.90 5.25
C ALA A 81 3.28 -28.68 6.71
N ARG A 82 4.28 -27.82 6.93
CA ARG A 82 4.81 -27.55 8.28
C ARG A 82 3.93 -26.58 9.09
N SER A 83 3.28 -25.62 8.44
CA SER A 83 2.49 -24.58 9.12
C SER A 83 1.24 -24.21 8.31
N PRO A 84 0.26 -25.14 8.14
CA PRO A 84 -0.89 -24.94 7.25
C PRO A 84 -1.80 -23.79 7.73
N MET A 85 -1.98 -23.63 9.03
CA MET A 85 -2.80 -22.52 9.57
C MET A 85 -2.19 -21.16 9.31
N VAL A 86 -0.86 -21.05 9.41
CA VAL A 86 -0.16 -19.78 9.08
C VAL A 86 -0.26 -19.52 7.58
N ALA A 87 -0.08 -20.54 6.74
CA ALA A 87 -0.21 -20.41 5.30
C ALA A 87 -1.59 -19.87 4.90
N LEU A 88 -2.66 -20.45 5.44
CA LEU A 88 -4.03 -20.01 5.19
C LEU A 88 -4.28 -18.57 5.66
N THR A 89 -3.80 -18.22 6.85
CA THR A 89 -3.93 -16.88 7.42
C THR A 89 -3.22 -15.84 6.56
N GLU A 90 -1.98 -16.11 6.15
CA GLU A 90 -1.19 -15.18 5.33
C GLU A 90 -1.74 -15.05 3.91
N GLN A 91 -2.32 -16.12 3.33
CA GLN A 91 -3.05 -16.05 2.05
C GLN A 91 -4.28 -15.16 2.14
N SER A 92 -5.09 -15.34 3.19
CA SER A 92 -6.27 -14.51 3.43
C SER A 92 -5.90 -13.04 3.66
N LEU A 93 -4.84 -12.78 4.41
CA LEU A 93 -4.34 -11.43 4.67
C LEU A 93 -3.82 -10.76 3.39
N PHE A 94 -3.07 -11.49 2.55
CA PHE A 94 -2.60 -11.00 1.26
C PHE A 94 -3.76 -10.61 0.34
N ALA A 95 -4.77 -11.50 0.23
CA ALA A 95 -5.95 -11.22 -0.58
C ALA A 95 -6.74 -10.00 -0.08
N ALA A 96 -6.92 -9.87 1.25
CA ALA A 96 -7.61 -8.73 1.85
C ALA A 96 -6.86 -7.41 1.60
N ARG A 97 -5.55 -7.38 1.80
CA ARG A 97 -4.73 -6.18 1.54
C ARG A 97 -4.70 -5.78 0.07
N ARG A 98 -4.63 -6.77 -0.83
CA ARG A 98 -4.68 -6.50 -2.28
C ARG A 98 -6.03 -5.92 -2.68
N ALA A 99 -7.12 -6.44 -2.14
CA ALA A 99 -8.47 -5.90 -2.37
C ALA A 99 -8.63 -4.49 -1.81
N GLU A 100 -8.12 -4.23 -0.62
CA GLU A 100 -8.12 -2.91 -0.01
C GLU A 100 -7.36 -1.89 -0.86
N LEU A 101 -6.13 -2.22 -1.28
CA LEU A 101 -5.33 -1.34 -2.13
C LEU A 101 -6.01 -1.08 -3.46
N ALA A 102 -6.56 -2.11 -4.11
CA ALA A 102 -7.32 -1.96 -5.35
C ALA A 102 -8.55 -1.04 -5.16
N GLY A 103 -9.26 -1.18 -4.04
CA GLY A 103 -10.38 -0.29 -3.69
C GLY A 103 -9.95 1.17 -3.51
N GLN A 104 -8.83 1.40 -2.80
CA GLN A 104 -8.28 2.76 -2.63
C GLN A 104 -7.87 3.38 -3.96
N LEU A 105 -7.20 2.61 -4.83
CA LEU A 105 -6.82 3.07 -6.17
C LEU A 105 -8.05 3.41 -7.02
N ALA A 106 -9.08 2.57 -7.02
CA ALA A 106 -10.31 2.83 -7.76
C ALA A 106 -11.01 4.13 -7.30
N VAL A 107 -11.03 4.40 -5.99
CA VAL A 107 -11.57 5.66 -5.46
C VAL A 107 -10.75 6.86 -5.92
N LEU A 108 -9.41 6.76 -5.91
CA LEU A 108 -8.54 7.84 -6.37
C LEU A 108 -8.68 8.07 -7.88
N GLU A 109 -8.76 7.03 -8.69
CA GLU A 109 -9.01 7.11 -10.13
C GLU A 109 -10.35 7.79 -10.43
N GLN A 110 -11.41 7.42 -9.71
CA GLN A 110 -12.72 8.05 -9.85
C GLN A 110 -12.67 9.53 -9.49
N ARG A 111 -11.97 9.91 -8.42
CA ARG A 111 -11.76 11.32 -8.04
C ARG A 111 -10.98 12.07 -9.10
N LEU A 112 -9.92 11.47 -9.63
CA LEU A 112 -9.15 12.08 -10.72
C LEU A 112 -10.01 12.32 -11.97
N GLN A 113 -10.80 11.33 -12.35
CA GLN A 113 -11.73 11.45 -13.48
C GLN A 113 -12.75 12.58 -13.25
N GLN A 114 -13.32 12.68 -12.05
CA GLN A 114 -14.24 13.77 -11.70
C GLN A 114 -13.55 15.13 -11.81
N ARG A 115 -12.34 15.29 -11.27
CA ARG A 115 -11.59 16.54 -11.37
C ARG A 115 -11.27 16.95 -12.81
N GLN A 116 -10.93 15.97 -13.65
CA GLN A 116 -10.72 16.22 -15.06
C GLN A 116 -12.01 16.69 -15.79
N GLN A 117 -13.17 16.15 -15.40
CA GLN A 117 -14.45 16.62 -15.93
C GLN A 117 -14.78 18.04 -15.45
N ASP A 118 -14.55 18.35 -14.17
CA ASP A 118 -14.76 19.67 -13.61
C ASP A 118 -13.86 20.71 -14.31
N LEU A 119 -12.60 20.39 -14.56
CA LEU A 119 -11.67 21.24 -15.29
C LEU A 119 -12.16 21.51 -16.72
N ARG A 120 -12.54 20.46 -17.47
CA ARG A 120 -13.08 20.63 -18.83
C ARG A 120 -14.36 21.47 -18.87
N ALA A 121 -15.23 21.32 -17.86
CA ALA A 121 -16.43 22.12 -17.74
C ALA A 121 -16.09 23.61 -17.53
N ALA A 122 -15.12 23.92 -16.66
CA ALA A 122 -14.65 25.27 -16.41
C ALA A 122 -13.97 25.89 -17.66
N GLU A 123 -13.13 25.12 -18.36
CA GLU A 123 -12.51 25.56 -19.65
C GLU A 123 -13.55 25.86 -20.74
N ASN A 124 -14.56 24.99 -20.87
CA ASN A 124 -15.66 25.23 -21.82
C ASN A 124 -16.48 26.46 -21.45
N SER A 125 -16.74 26.69 -20.16
CA SER A 125 -17.43 27.88 -19.68
C SER A 125 -16.63 29.15 -19.97
N LEU A 126 -15.31 29.12 -19.70
CA LEU A 126 -14.39 30.22 -20.04
C LEU A 126 -14.43 30.55 -21.52
N GLY A 127 -14.22 29.55 -22.38
CA GLY A 127 -14.23 29.77 -23.83
C GLY A 127 -15.58 30.25 -24.37
N THR A 128 -16.70 29.91 -23.70
CA THR A 128 -18.01 30.44 -24.06
C THR A 128 -18.17 31.90 -23.65
N ALA A 129 -17.76 32.24 -22.43
CA ALA A 129 -17.82 33.62 -21.93
C ALA A 129 -16.91 34.55 -22.72
N GLU A 130 -15.70 34.11 -23.11
CA GLU A 130 -14.79 34.89 -23.98
C GLU A 130 -15.39 35.17 -25.33
N ARG A 131 -15.98 34.17 -26.00
CA ARG A 131 -16.64 34.36 -27.28
C ARG A 131 -17.82 35.33 -27.20
N THR A 132 -18.63 35.18 -26.12
CA THR A 132 -19.77 36.08 -25.90
C THR A 132 -19.31 37.53 -25.69
N ALA A 133 -18.26 37.71 -24.87
CA ALA A 133 -17.66 39.05 -24.66
C ALA A 133 -17.13 39.63 -25.98
N GLY A 134 -16.45 38.84 -26.82
CA GLY A 134 -15.94 39.26 -28.09
C GLY A 134 -17.05 39.69 -29.06
N PHE A 135 -18.13 38.93 -29.19
CA PHE A 135 -19.27 39.30 -30.03
C PHE A 135 -19.94 40.60 -29.55
N LEU A 136 -20.06 40.78 -28.23
CA LEU A 136 -20.63 42.00 -27.67
C LEU A 136 -19.70 43.21 -27.93
N GLU A 137 -18.38 43.04 -27.88
CA GLU A 137 -17.43 44.10 -28.21
C GLU A 137 -17.51 44.49 -29.68
N GLU A 138 -17.64 43.52 -30.59
CA GLU A 138 -17.86 43.80 -32.02
C GLU A 138 -19.18 44.55 -32.27
N GLU A 139 -20.29 44.14 -31.61
CA GLU A 139 -21.57 44.82 -31.72
C GLU A 139 -21.52 46.26 -31.17
N ILE A 140 -20.83 46.44 -30.00
CA ILE A 140 -20.60 47.76 -29.43
C ILE A 140 -19.81 48.65 -30.41
N ALA A 141 -18.76 48.10 -31.06
CA ALA A 141 -17.96 48.86 -32.01
C ALA A 141 -18.78 49.35 -33.23
N VAL A 142 -19.80 48.58 -33.62
CA VAL A 142 -20.72 48.99 -34.72
C VAL A 142 -21.76 50.00 -34.22
N VAL A 143 -22.34 49.80 -33.03
CA VAL A 143 -23.44 50.61 -32.53
C VAL A 143 -22.97 51.96 -31.95
N ALA A 144 -21.79 52.03 -31.33
CA ALA A 144 -21.28 53.24 -30.66
C ALA A 144 -21.18 54.46 -31.64
N PRO A 145 -20.67 54.36 -32.87
CA PRO A 145 -20.68 55.48 -33.80
C PRO A 145 -22.10 55.88 -34.21
N LEU A 146 -23.03 54.92 -34.37
CA LEU A 146 -24.44 55.24 -34.76
C LEU A 146 -25.17 56.03 -33.66
N VAL A 147 -24.85 55.71 -32.39
CA VAL A 147 -25.38 56.48 -31.23
C VAL A 147 -24.79 57.87 -31.21
N ARG A 148 -23.48 58.03 -31.48
CA ARG A 148 -22.81 59.33 -31.54
C ARG A 148 -23.43 60.25 -32.63
N ASP A 149 -23.80 59.66 -33.76
CA ASP A 149 -24.40 60.33 -34.89
C ASP A 149 -25.93 60.51 -34.72
N ASN A 150 -26.51 60.20 -33.55
CA ASN A 150 -27.96 60.25 -33.24
C ASN A 150 -28.82 59.32 -34.12
N ILE A 151 -28.26 58.29 -34.76
CA ILE A 151 -28.97 57.33 -35.63
C ILE A 151 -29.57 56.19 -34.77
N ALA A 152 -28.90 55.80 -33.70
CA ALA A 152 -29.36 54.77 -32.78
C ALA A 152 -29.61 55.32 -31.38
N PRO A 153 -30.53 54.72 -30.57
CA PRO A 153 -30.81 55.17 -29.22
C PRO A 153 -29.70 54.79 -28.26
N ALA A 154 -29.32 55.72 -27.35
CA ALA A 154 -28.26 55.49 -26.34
C ALA A 154 -28.56 54.32 -25.41
N THR A 155 -29.83 53.99 -25.19
CA THR A 155 -30.26 52.82 -24.38
C THR A 155 -29.76 51.50 -24.96
N ARG A 156 -29.65 51.38 -26.30
CA ARG A 156 -29.11 50.17 -26.94
C ARG A 156 -27.62 49.98 -26.61
N LEU A 157 -26.84 51.02 -26.65
CA LEU A 157 -25.43 50.97 -26.32
C LEU A 157 -25.21 50.57 -24.81
N LEU A 158 -26.00 51.20 -23.93
CA LEU A 158 -25.93 50.87 -22.49
C LEU A 158 -26.32 49.40 -22.21
N GLU A 159 -27.31 48.89 -22.94
CA GLU A 159 -27.70 47.48 -22.81
C GLU A 159 -26.56 46.53 -23.25
N LEU A 160 -25.91 46.78 -24.37
CA LEU A 160 -24.77 46.01 -24.84
C LEU A 160 -23.56 46.07 -23.90
N GLN A 161 -23.28 47.27 -23.39
CA GLN A 161 -22.22 47.43 -22.36
C GLN A 161 -22.51 46.64 -21.10
N ARG A 162 -23.75 46.65 -20.63
CA ARG A 162 -24.14 45.85 -19.47
C ARG A 162 -23.97 44.34 -19.71
N GLN A 163 -24.40 43.87 -20.89
CA GLN A 163 -24.26 42.45 -21.27
C GLN A 163 -22.77 42.05 -21.37
N ARG A 164 -21.93 42.95 -21.93
CA ARG A 164 -20.48 42.70 -21.98
C ARG A 164 -19.88 42.57 -20.59
N GLU A 165 -20.21 43.47 -19.64
CA GLU A 165 -19.74 43.40 -18.29
C GLU A 165 -20.20 42.11 -17.59
N GLN A 166 -21.40 41.63 -17.88
CA GLN A 166 -21.87 40.33 -17.37
C GLN A 166 -21.03 39.18 -17.96
N ALA A 167 -20.73 39.16 -19.25
CA ALA A 167 -19.91 38.14 -19.90
C ALA A 167 -18.47 38.17 -19.37
N LEU A 168 -17.88 39.35 -19.13
CA LEU A 168 -16.56 39.49 -18.53
C LEU A 168 -16.53 38.94 -17.06
N GLY A 169 -17.58 39.23 -16.30
CA GLY A 169 -17.72 38.67 -14.95
C GLY A 169 -17.84 37.14 -14.95
N GLU A 170 -18.50 36.55 -15.94
CA GLU A 170 -18.58 35.10 -16.10
C GLU A 170 -17.24 34.49 -16.51
N ARG A 171 -16.50 35.15 -17.41
CA ARG A 171 -15.14 34.79 -17.81
C ARG A 171 -14.22 34.73 -16.57
N ASP A 172 -14.25 35.77 -15.75
CA ASP A 172 -13.40 35.87 -14.57
C ASP A 172 -13.74 34.77 -13.51
N ARG A 173 -15.02 34.47 -13.33
CA ARG A 173 -15.45 33.35 -12.48
C ARG A 173 -14.96 32.01 -12.98
N SER A 174 -15.06 31.78 -14.30
CA SER A 174 -14.61 30.54 -14.93
C SER A 174 -13.09 30.39 -14.85
N SER A 175 -12.32 31.47 -14.99
CA SER A 175 -10.88 31.48 -14.80
C SER A 175 -10.50 31.08 -13.38
N VAL A 176 -11.13 31.67 -12.36
CA VAL A 176 -10.93 31.26 -10.96
C VAL A 176 -11.32 29.80 -10.72
N GLY A 177 -12.38 29.31 -11.38
CA GLY A 177 -12.79 27.92 -11.33
C GLY A 177 -11.73 26.97 -11.87
N ILE A 178 -11.03 27.35 -12.93
CA ILE A 178 -9.89 26.58 -13.48
C ILE A 178 -8.74 26.51 -12.46
N ASP A 179 -8.35 27.65 -11.88
CA ASP A 179 -7.27 27.71 -10.89
C ASP A 179 -7.58 26.86 -9.64
N GLN A 180 -8.85 26.87 -9.19
CA GLN A 180 -9.31 26.01 -8.12
C GLN A 180 -9.28 24.54 -8.47
N ALA A 181 -9.69 24.17 -9.70
CA ALA A 181 -9.64 22.79 -10.18
C ALA A 181 -8.19 22.27 -10.24
N LEU A 182 -7.25 23.07 -10.75
CA LEU A 182 -5.84 22.74 -10.83
C LEU A 182 -5.17 22.60 -9.45
N SER A 183 -5.49 23.51 -8.52
CA SER A 183 -4.92 23.47 -7.16
C SER A 183 -5.41 22.29 -6.33
N SER A 184 -6.50 21.64 -6.74
CA SER A 184 -7.13 20.51 -6.06
C SER A 184 -6.76 19.14 -6.67
N MET A 185 -5.92 19.12 -7.73
CA MET A 185 -5.34 17.90 -8.33
C MET A 185 -4.05 17.48 -7.63
#